data_dfdf5e1e9bde413bd98d97163b6dd74e
#
_entry.id   dfdf5e1e9bde413bd98d97163b6dd74e
#
_cell.length_a   1.000
_cell.length_b   1.000
_cell.length_c   1.000
_cell.angle_alpha   90.00
_cell.angle_beta   90.00
_cell.angle_gamma   90.00
#
_symmetry.space_group_name_H-M   'P 1'
#
loop_
_entity.id
_entity.type
_entity.pdbx_description
1 polymer ?
#
loop_
_entity_poly.entity_id
_entity_poly.type
_entity_poly.pdbx_seq_one_letter_code
_entity_poly.pdbx_strand_id
1 'polypeptide(L)'
;MANNVDLAAAIETVRNAFYGRDVRQALVDALTATEQAVNDLNQNKIKSGTIEYTLEKAAPSVQIPLNLDFVPKQICVSLRDIGTPSPFQNYCTHVQVYKGAYFAVICMGPSNGATTVNVPAGTYYVDYIAIV
;
A
#
# COMPACT_ATOMS: atom_id res chain seq x y z
N MET A 1 -7.67 -0.99 -7.49
CA MET A 1 -8.29 -2.19 -6.87
C MET A 1 -8.06 -3.40 -7.75
N ALA A 2 -7.77 -4.53 -7.14
CA ALA A 2 -7.71 -5.78 -7.88
C ALA A 2 -9.13 -6.22 -8.26
N ASN A 3 -9.32 -6.60 -9.52
CA ASN A 3 -10.57 -7.17 -10.00
C ASN A 3 -10.49 -8.69 -9.92
N ASN A 4 -11.46 -9.31 -9.25
CA ASN A 4 -11.59 -10.75 -9.24
C ASN A 4 -12.05 -11.25 -10.61
N VAL A 5 -11.61 -12.45 -10.95
CA VAL A 5 -12.03 -13.15 -12.16
C VAL A 5 -13.23 -14.04 -11.82
N ASP A 6 -14.25 -13.97 -12.65
CA ASP A 6 -15.41 -14.84 -12.58
C ASP A 6 -15.52 -15.66 -13.88
N LEU A 7 -15.34 -16.96 -13.78
CA LEU A 7 -15.42 -17.91 -14.90
C LEU A 7 -16.72 -18.72 -14.89
N ALA A 8 -17.71 -18.36 -14.08
CA ALA A 8 -18.94 -19.13 -13.90
C ALA A 8 -19.66 -19.39 -15.22
N ALA A 9 -19.77 -18.39 -16.09
CA ALA A 9 -20.41 -18.56 -17.41
C ALA A 9 -19.63 -19.50 -18.33
N ALA A 10 -18.29 -19.40 -18.33
CA ALA A 10 -17.43 -20.30 -19.13
C ALA A 10 -17.51 -21.74 -18.63
N ILE A 11 -17.53 -21.96 -17.33
CA ILE A 11 -17.69 -23.27 -16.70
C ILE A 11 -19.04 -23.90 -17.09
N GLU A 12 -20.11 -23.12 -17.03
CA GLU A 12 -21.44 -23.60 -17.40
C GLU A 12 -21.52 -23.96 -18.88
N THR A 13 -20.93 -23.18 -19.76
CA THR A 13 -20.82 -23.46 -21.19
C THR A 13 -20.12 -24.78 -21.45
N VAL A 14 -19.02 -25.06 -20.75
CA VAL A 14 -18.29 -26.34 -20.86
C VAL A 14 -19.12 -27.51 -20.35
N ARG A 15 -19.86 -27.34 -19.22
CA ARG A 15 -20.72 -28.41 -18.71
C ARG A 15 -21.80 -28.81 -19.70
N ASN A 16 -22.33 -27.87 -20.45
CA ASN A 16 -23.41 -28.10 -21.39
C ASN A 16 -22.93 -28.45 -22.81
N ALA A 17 -21.62 -28.50 -23.07
CA ALA A 17 -21.07 -28.83 -24.37
C ALA A 17 -21.18 -30.31 -24.67
N PHE A 18 -21.11 -30.69 -25.98
CA PHE A 18 -21.20 -32.05 -26.48
C PHE A 18 -19.87 -32.81 -26.35
N TYR A 19 -19.20 -32.72 -25.21
CA TYR A 19 -18.00 -33.49 -24.92
C TYR A 19 -18.32 -34.71 -24.07
N GLY A 20 -17.42 -35.69 -24.04
CA GLY A 20 -17.50 -36.78 -23.08
C GLY A 20 -17.46 -36.26 -21.64
N ARG A 21 -18.07 -37.00 -20.72
CA ARG A 21 -18.20 -36.60 -19.33
C ARG A 21 -16.84 -36.29 -18.69
N ASP A 22 -15.83 -37.09 -18.92
CA ASP A 22 -14.52 -36.95 -18.30
C ASP A 22 -13.78 -35.69 -18.85
N VAL A 23 -13.92 -35.41 -20.15
CA VAL A 23 -13.33 -34.23 -20.77
C VAL A 23 -13.99 -32.94 -20.21
N ARG A 24 -15.31 -32.96 -20.11
CA ARG A 24 -16.04 -31.83 -19.53
C ARG A 24 -15.62 -31.55 -18.09
N GLN A 25 -15.49 -32.62 -17.30
CA GLN A 25 -15.07 -32.46 -15.90
C GLN A 25 -13.64 -31.95 -15.80
N ALA A 26 -12.72 -32.44 -16.61
CA ALA A 26 -11.34 -31.98 -16.65
C ALA A 26 -11.25 -30.48 -17.00
N LEU A 27 -12.03 -30.03 -17.98
CA LEU A 27 -12.08 -28.63 -18.36
C LEU A 27 -12.68 -27.73 -17.24
N VAL A 28 -13.74 -28.20 -16.59
CA VAL A 28 -14.34 -27.50 -15.46
C VAL A 28 -13.34 -27.37 -14.32
N ASP A 29 -12.62 -28.45 -13.99
CA ASP A 29 -11.62 -28.44 -12.93
C ASP A 29 -10.47 -27.49 -13.25
N ALA A 30 -10.00 -27.48 -14.51
CA ALA A 30 -8.94 -26.58 -14.94
C ALA A 30 -9.36 -25.11 -14.87
N LEU A 31 -10.58 -24.78 -15.31
CA LEU A 31 -11.11 -23.41 -15.25
C LEU A 31 -11.31 -22.95 -13.81
N THR A 32 -11.82 -23.84 -12.95
CA THR A 32 -12.03 -23.54 -11.52
C THR A 32 -10.68 -23.30 -10.82
N ALA A 33 -9.67 -24.11 -11.10
CA ALA A 33 -8.33 -23.95 -10.55
C ALA A 33 -7.68 -22.65 -11.02
N THR A 34 -7.87 -22.28 -12.30
CA THR A 34 -7.36 -21.03 -12.87
C THR A 34 -8.02 -19.83 -12.22
N GLU A 35 -9.33 -19.82 -12.08
CA GLU A 35 -10.08 -18.78 -11.40
C GLU A 35 -9.55 -18.58 -9.96
N GLN A 36 -9.41 -19.67 -9.22
CA GLN A 36 -8.90 -19.62 -7.85
C GLN A 36 -7.48 -19.06 -7.80
N ALA A 37 -6.60 -19.51 -8.67
CA ALA A 37 -5.21 -19.05 -8.71
C ALA A 37 -5.12 -17.54 -9.02
N VAL A 38 -5.91 -17.04 -9.97
CA VAL A 38 -5.95 -15.61 -10.31
C VAL A 38 -6.51 -14.80 -9.14
N ASN A 39 -7.56 -15.27 -8.49
CA ASN A 39 -8.16 -14.59 -7.36
C ASN A 39 -7.22 -14.58 -6.14
N ASP A 40 -6.46 -15.66 -5.91
CA ASP A 40 -5.44 -15.71 -4.87
C ASP A 40 -4.30 -14.71 -5.14
N LEU A 41 -3.86 -14.58 -6.39
CA LEU A 41 -2.91 -13.54 -6.78
C LEU A 41 -3.47 -12.12 -6.54
N ASN A 42 -4.75 -11.92 -6.82
CA ASN A 42 -5.42 -10.65 -6.54
C ASN A 42 -5.57 -10.37 -5.04
N GLN A 43 -5.53 -11.39 -4.20
CA GLN A 43 -5.56 -11.26 -2.74
C GLN A 43 -4.18 -10.89 -2.15
N ASN A 44 -3.09 -11.26 -2.80
CA ASN A 44 -1.73 -10.88 -2.41
C ASN A 44 -1.50 -9.43 -2.81
N LYS A 45 -1.84 -8.51 -1.93
CA LYS A 45 -2.00 -7.12 -2.31
C LYS A 45 -0.85 -6.26 -1.85
N ILE A 46 -0.34 -5.52 -2.81
CA ILE A 46 0.38 -4.29 -2.53
C ILE A 46 -0.64 -3.18 -2.53
N LYS A 47 -0.76 -2.48 -1.42
CA LYS A 47 -1.56 -1.26 -1.30
C LYS A 47 -0.63 -0.07 -1.20
N SER A 48 -1.01 1.02 -1.83
CA SER A 48 -0.25 2.26 -1.80
C SER A 48 -1.19 3.45 -1.67
N GLY A 49 -0.65 4.54 -1.20
CA GLY A 49 -1.40 5.79 -1.09
C GLY A 49 -0.49 6.96 -0.84
N THR A 50 -1.07 8.14 -0.93
CA THR A 50 -0.41 9.40 -0.65
C THR A 50 -1.24 10.15 0.38
N ILE A 51 -0.56 10.71 1.39
CA ILE A 51 -1.19 11.53 2.43
C ILE A 51 -0.60 12.93 2.35
N GLU A 52 -1.47 13.91 2.23
CA GLU A 52 -1.13 15.32 2.35
C GLU A 52 -1.29 15.75 3.80
N TYR A 53 -0.29 16.44 4.33
CA TYR A 53 -0.30 16.95 5.69
C TYR A 53 0.30 18.34 5.73
N THR A 54 -0.39 19.27 6.38
CA THR A 54 0.08 20.64 6.58
C THR A 54 0.52 20.84 8.02
N LEU A 55 1.79 21.19 8.19
CA LEU A 55 2.38 21.54 9.46
C LEU A 55 2.34 23.05 9.62
N GLU A 56 1.59 23.55 10.60
CA GLU A 56 1.40 24.99 10.79
C GLU A 56 2.61 25.68 11.45
N LYS A 57 3.32 24.96 12.29
CA LYS A 57 4.50 25.46 13.00
C LYS A 57 5.62 24.45 12.93
N ALA A 58 6.86 24.92 12.81
CA ALA A 58 8.03 24.06 12.88
C ALA A 58 8.03 23.24 14.17
N ALA A 59 8.39 21.97 14.07
CA ALA A 59 8.39 21.01 15.17
C ALA A 59 9.61 20.09 15.09
N PRO A 60 10.09 19.54 16.22
CA PRO A 60 11.22 18.59 16.21
C PRO A 60 10.94 17.33 15.40
N SER A 61 9.70 16.89 15.38
CA SER A 61 9.23 15.76 14.58
C SER A 61 7.75 15.95 14.26
N VAL A 62 7.30 15.27 13.21
CA VAL A 62 5.90 15.29 12.78
C VAL A 62 5.41 13.87 12.71
N GLN A 63 4.25 13.61 13.32
CA GLN A 63 3.57 12.33 13.25
C GLN A 63 2.32 12.48 12.38
N ILE A 64 2.33 11.82 11.24
CA ILE A 64 1.25 11.91 10.26
C ILE A 64 0.45 10.60 10.31
N PRO A 65 -0.84 10.62 10.73
CA PRO A 65 -1.63 9.40 10.75
C PRO A 65 -1.88 8.88 9.33
N LEU A 66 -1.61 7.60 9.12
CA LEU A 66 -1.81 6.97 7.80
C LEU A 66 -3.26 6.57 7.57
N ASN A 67 -4.07 6.46 8.63
CA ASN A 67 -5.50 6.12 8.56
C ASN A 67 -5.78 4.90 7.67
N LEU A 68 -5.00 3.83 7.87
CA LEU A 68 -5.14 2.61 7.09
C LEU A 68 -6.44 1.89 7.47
N ASP A 69 -7.15 1.40 6.47
CA ASP A 69 -8.34 0.55 6.63
C ASP A 69 -7.99 -0.95 6.61
N PHE A 70 -6.73 -1.28 6.76
CA PHE A 70 -6.19 -2.64 6.75
C PHE A 70 -4.99 -2.74 7.68
N VAL A 71 -4.63 -3.97 8.05
CA VAL A 71 -3.42 -4.25 8.83
C VAL A 71 -2.32 -4.73 7.88
N PRO A 72 -1.25 -3.96 7.70
CA PRO A 72 -0.17 -4.36 6.83
C PRO A 72 0.71 -5.44 7.48
N LYS A 73 1.22 -6.37 6.66
CA LYS A 73 2.32 -7.26 7.04
C LYS A 73 3.66 -6.54 7.00
N GLN A 74 3.80 -5.66 6.02
CA GLN A 74 4.95 -4.77 5.88
C GLN A 74 4.47 -3.43 5.33
N ILE A 75 5.10 -2.36 5.76
CA ILE A 75 4.81 -1.02 5.27
C ILE A 75 6.08 -0.18 5.26
N CYS A 76 6.26 0.61 4.22
CA CYS A 76 7.27 1.64 4.18
C CYS A 76 6.66 2.95 3.71
N VAL A 77 7.28 4.03 4.13
CA VAL A 77 6.87 5.40 3.80
C VAL A 77 8.04 6.16 3.20
N SER A 78 7.74 7.08 2.32
CA SER A 78 8.71 8.01 1.76
C SER A 78 8.11 9.41 1.68
N LEU A 79 8.96 10.41 1.82
CA LEU A 79 8.59 11.79 1.66
C LEU A 79 8.74 12.19 0.20
N ARG A 80 7.71 12.78 -0.37
CA ARG A 80 7.76 13.30 -1.73
C ARG A 80 8.51 14.64 -1.74
N ASP A 81 9.47 14.80 -2.63
CA ASP A 81 10.29 16.00 -2.74
C ASP A 81 9.48 17.24 -3.19
N ILE A 82 8.51 17.05 -4.05
CA ILE A 82 7.69 18.13 -4.59
C ILE A 82 6.87 18.78 -3.46
N GLY A 83 7.05 20.08 -3.29
CA GLY A 83 6.37 20.86 -2.26
C GLY A 83 7.03 20.81 -0.88
N THR A 84 8.14 20.12 -0.73
CA THR A 84 8.88 20.06 0.52
C THR A 84 9.50 21.43 0.84
N PRO A 85 9.26 21.99 2.04
CA PRO A 85 9.68 23.36 2.35
C PRO A 85 11.18 23.58 2.47
N SER A 86 11.98 22.54 2.54
CA SER A 86 13.42 22.63 2.78
C SER A 86 14.16 21.55 2.00
N PRO A 87 15.48 21.58 1.93
CA PRO A 87 16.25 20.57 1.18
C PRO A 87 15.91 19.14 1.59
N PHE A 88 15.48 18.38 0.64
CA PHE A 88 14.95 17.04 0.79
C PHE A 88 15.92 16.06 1.48
N GLN A 89 17.20 16.17 1.20
CA GLN A 89 18.21 15.22 1.70
C GLN A 89 18.37 15.20 3.22
N ASN A 90 17.84 16.17 3.92
CA ASN A 90 17.95 16.25 5.36
C ASN A 90 16.80 15.58 6.12
N TYR A 91 15.78 15.09 5.39
CA TYR A 91 14.64 14.45 6.01
C TYR A 91 14.88 12.96 6.25
N CYS A 92 14.43 12.49 7.40
CA CYS A 92 14.31 11.07 7.71
C CYS A 92 12.83 10.75 7.86
N THR A 93 12.42 9.63 7.28
CA THR A 93 11.05 9.13 7.42
C THR A 93 11.04 7.69 7.88
N HIS A 94 10.13 7.35 8.77
CA HIS A 94 9.92 5.97 9.21
C HIS A 94 8.47 5.76 9.63
N VAL A 95 8.09 4.51 9.80
CA VAL A 95 6.76 4.15 10.31
C VAL A 95 6.84 3.92 11.81
N GLN A 96 5.90 4.51 12.54
CA GLN A 96 5.69 4.25 13.95
C GLN A 96 4.30 3.65 14.15
N VAL A 97 4.23 2.63 15.02
CA VAL A 97 2.96 2.01 15.41
C VAL A 97 2.70 2.35 16.88
N TYR A 98 1.54 2.91 17.15
CA TYR A 98 1.11 3.24 18.51
C TYR A 98 -0.35 2.84 18.69
N LYS A 99 -0.60 1.96 19.64
CA LYS A 99 -1.94 1.43 19.96
C LYS A 99 -2.72 0.93 18.73
N GLY A 100 -2.03 0.24 17.82
CA GLY A 100 -2.62 -0.28 16.58
C GLY A 100 -2.80 0.73 15.46
N ALA A 101 -2.48 1.99 15.67
CA ALA A 101 -2.49 3.01 14.63
C ALA A 101 -1.10 3.18 14.02
N TYR A 102 -1.06 3.44 12.72
CA TYR A 102 0.17 3.61 11.96
C TYR A 102 0.38 5.08 11.63
N PHE A 103 1.59 5.55 11.87
CA PHE A 103 1.99 6.92 11.62
C PHE A 103 3.25 6.96 10.76
N ALA A 104 3.31 7.90 9.83
CA ALA A 104 4.56 8.30 9.23
C ALA A 104 5.20 9.37 10.11
N VAL A 105 6.43 9.14 10.52
CA VAL A 105 7.18 10.10 11.32
C VAL A 105 8.21 10.77 10.43
N ILE A 106 8.20 12.10 10.42
CA ILE A 106 9.18 12.91 9.71
C ILE A 106 10.04 13.63 10.74
N CYS A 107 11.34 13.52 10.58
CA CYS A 107 12.30 14.33 11.33
C CYS A 107 13.41 14.81 10.40
N MET A 108 14.12 15.86 10.81
CA MET A 108 15.28 16.33 10.06
C MET A 108 16.56 15.92 10.78
N GLY A 109 17.48 15.39 10.02
CA GLY A 109 18.82 15.12 10.51
C GLY A 109 19.60 16.40 10.78
N PRO A 110 20.50 16.38 11.76
CA PRO A 110 21.37 17.52 12.00
C PRO A 110 22.29 17.74 10.80
N SER A 111 22.40 18.98 10.36
CA SER A 111 23.40 19.38 9.39
C SER A 111 24.55 20.07 10.09
N ASN A 112 25.78 19.83 9.67
CA ASN A 112 26.98 20.50 10.17
C ASN A 112 27.15 20.47 11.69
N GLY A 113 26.82 19.35 12.33
CA GLY A 113 27.03 19.16 13.76
C GLY A 113 25.99 19.78 14.67
N ALA A 114 24.91 20.33 14.13
CA ALA A 114 23.77 20.78 14.93
C ALA A 114 23.06 19.58 15.58
N THR A 115 22.70 19.73 16.87
CA THR A 115 22.12 18.62 17.64
C THR A 115 20.62 18.44 17.44
N THR A 116 19.91 19.47 17.00
CA THR A 116 18.48 19.44 16.75
C THR A 116 18.13 20.37 15.58
N VAL A 117 17.35 19.85 14.65
CA VAL A 117 16.80 20.62 13.55
C VAL A 117 15.30 20.39 13.51
N ASN A 118 14.54 21.45 13.53
CA ASN A 118 13.08 21.36 13.44
C ASN A 118 12.65 21.12 11.99
N VAL A 119 11.61 20.31 11.85
CA VAL A 119 10.89 20.16 10.59
C VAL A 119 10.17 21.49 10.30
N PRO A 120 10.42 22.14 9.16
CA PRO A 120 9.81 23.43 8.85
C PRO A 120 8.30 23.34 8.69
N ALA A 121 7.61 24.43 8.96
CA ALA A 121 6.19 24.55 8.60
C ALA A 121 6.00 24.48 7.09
N GLY A 122 4.92 23.89 6.65
CA GLY A 122 4.56 23.74 5.25
C GLY A 122 3.74 22.50 5.00
N THR A 123 3.47 22.22 3.73
CA THR A 123 2.71 21.05 3.31
C THR A 123 3.65 19.93 2.90
N TYR A 124 3.39 18.73 3.41
CA TYR A 124 4.17 17.52 3.15
C TYR A 124 3.29 16.47 2.51
N TYR A 125 3.88 15.74 1.56
CA TYR A 125 3.25 14.60 0.91
C TYR A 125 4.03 13.35 1.25
N VAL A 126 3.35 12.41 1.88
CA VAL A 126 3.92 11.12 2.27
C VAL A 126 3.30 10.02 1.42
N ASP A 127 4.14 9.30 0.71
CA ASP A 127 3.74 8.10 -0.02
C ASP A 127 4.00 6.86 0.82
N TYR A 128 3.08 5.91 0.81
CA TYR A 128 3.30 4.62 1.45
C TYR A 128 3.06 3.47 0.49
N ILE A 129 3.77 2.38 0.73
CA ILE A 129 3.56 1.09 0.09
C ILE A 129 3.47 0.05 1.19
N ALA A 130 2.44 -0.76 1.15
CA ALA A 130 2.17 -1.79 2.14
C ALA A 130 1.86 -3.14 1.48
N ILE A 131 2.33 -4.21 2.12
CA ILE A 131 1.95 -5.58 1.79
C ILE A 131 0.88 -6.01 2.80
N VAL A 132 -0.20 -6.53 2.28
CA VAL A 132 -1.36 -6.95 3.10
C VAL A 132 -1.40 -8.44 3.34
#